data_604264b1c4f39e8c52976c7b4e716c86
#
_entry.id   604264b1c4f39e8c52976c7b4e716c86
#
_cell.length_a   1.000
_cell.length_b   1.000
_cell.length_c   1.000
_cell.angle_alpha   90.00
_cell.angle_beta   90.00
_cell.angle_gamma   90.00
#
_symmetry.space_group_name_H-M   'P 1'
#
loop_
_entity.id
_entity.type
_entity.pdbx_description
1 polymer ?
#
loop_
_entity_poly.entity_id
_entity_poly.type
_entity_poly.pdbx_seq_one_letter_code
_entity_poly.pdbx_strand_id
1 'polypeptide(L)'
;MLSRLWQDTIGDKRKALAWPRTAMFEPLGMHSAVLEADEQGTFVGSSYLYATAHDWARFGQFLLQGGVWNGNQVLPVGFVDWMREPAPASKVYGKGQLWIEAPGDEETPGAGVAAGLPEDTYWMEGHDGQTVAIIPSEQLVVVRLGLTPAKLNQRPQEMVGAVGEALS
;
A
#
# COMPACT_ATOMS: atom_id res chain seq x y z
N MET A 1 1.76 18.27 -0.11
CA MET A 1 0.58 19.05 0.39
C MET A 1 -0.18 18.28 1.46
N LEU A 2 -0.72 17.07 1.21
CA LEU A 2 -1.50 16.30 2.20
C LEU A 2 -0.75 16.06 3.52
N SER A 3 0.54 15.70 3.44
CA SER A 3 1.37 15.48 4.63
C SER A 3 1.43 16.73 5.53
N ARG A 4 1.55 17.89 4.94
CA ARG A 4 1.56 19.15 5.70
C ARG A 4 0.21 19.41 6.37
N LEU A 5 -0.90 19.15 5.65
CA LEU A 5 -2.23 19.38 6.20
C LEU A 5 -2.50 18.55 7.46
N TRP A 6 -2.25 17.23 7.40
CA TRP A 6 -2.49 16.40 8.58
C TRP A 6 -1.50 16.68 9.72
N GLN A 7 -0.23 17.01 9.41
CA GLN A 7 0.73 17.41 10.43
C GLN A 7 0.31 18.70 11.14
N ASP A 8 -0.24 19.65 10.41
CA ASP A 8 -0.76 20.90 10.96
C ASP A 8 -1.99 20.67 11.87
N THR A 9 -2.82 19.64 11.59
CA THR A 9 -3.94 19.31 12.49
C THR A 9 -3.50 18.78 13.85
N ILE A 10 -2.31 18.21 13.94
CA ILE A 10 -1.71 17.77 15.21
C ILE A 10 -1.18 18.97 16.00
N GLY A 11 -0.73 20.03 15.31
CA GLY A 11 -0.33 21.32 15.85
C GLY A 11 1.06 21.37 16.50
N ASP A 12 1.51 20.28 17.14
CA ASP A 12 2.86 20.18 17.72
C ASP A 12 3.78 19.42 16.77
N LYS A 13 4.87 20.05 16.33
CA LYS A 13 5.81 19.49 15.36
C LYS A 13 6.42 18.16 15.81
N ARG A 14 6.79 18.02 17.07
CA ARG A 14 7.41 16.79 17.59
C ARG A 14 6.40 15.65 17.62
N LYS A 15 5.18 15.94 18.06
CA LYS A 15 4.08 14.95 18.05
C LYS A 15 3.75 14.56 16.61
N ALA A 16 3.67 15.51 15.68
CA ALA A 16 3.40 15.22 14.27
C ALA A 16 4.48 14.31 13.67
N LEU A 17 5.76 14.54 13.95
CA LEU A 17 6.84 13.68 13.48
C LEU A 17 6.84 12.29 14.13
N ALA A 18 6.41 12.17 15.37
CA ALA A 18 6.29 10.87 16.05
C ALA A 18 5.00 10.10 15.68
N TRP A 19 3.99 10.80 15.17
CA TRP A 19 2.64 10.25 14.99
C TRP A 19 2.56 8.99 14.11
N PRO A 20 3.20 8.90 12.92
CA PRO A 20 3.16 7.69 12.12
C PRO A 20 3.68 6.47 12.86
N ARG A 21 4.74 6.64 13.65
CA ARG A 21 5.29 5.56 14.47
C ARG A 21 4.33 5.15 15.57
N THR A 22 3.84 6.08 16.36
CA THR A 22 3.01 5.78 17.54
C THR A 22 1.58 5.34 17.19
N ALA A 23 1.01 5.90 16.11
CA ALA A 23 -0.36 5.61 15.70
C ALA A 23 -0.49 4.44 14.73
N MET A 24 0.59 4.08 14.00
CA MET A 24 0.53 3.06 12.96
C MET A 24 1.63 2.00 13.11
N PHE A 25 2.91 2.38 13.06
CA PHE A 25 3.98 1.41 12.94
C PHE A 25 4.14 0.53 14.17
N GLU A 26 4.15 1.11 15.38
CA GLU A 26 4.26 0.35 16.64
C GLU A 26 3.03 -0.54 16.87
N PRO A 27 1.79 -0.07 16.77
CA PRO A 27 0.62 -0.93 16.88
C PRO A 27 0.60 -2.11 15.92
N LEU A 28 1.08 -1.93 14.69
CA LEU A 28 1.18 -2.99 13.69
C LEU A 28 2.41 -3.89 13.84
N GLY A 29 3.35 -3.57 14.75
CA GLY A 29 4.61 -4.28 14.90
C GLY A 29 5.60 -4.05 13.75
N MET A 30 5.47 -2.93 13.03
CA MET A 30 6.37 -2.54 11.92
C MET A 30 7.62 -1.84 12.47
N HIS A 31 8.46 -2.58 13.18
CA HIS A 31 9.58 -2.00 13.92
C HIS A 31 10.68 -1.43 13.02
N SER A 32 10.83 -1.94 11.80
CA SER A 32 11.81 -1.45 10.83
C SER A 32 11.34 -0.23 10.04
N ALA A 33 10.06 0.16 10.14
CA ALA A 33 9.50 1.24 9.35
C ALA A 33 10.15 2.60 9.66
N VAL A 34 10.62 3.28 8.62
CA VAL A 34 11.18 4.64 8.68
C VAL A 34 10.52 5.48 7.60
N LEU A 35 9.85 6.55 8.02
CA LEU A 35 9.26 7.54 7.10
C LEU A 35 10.09 8.83 7.18
N GLU A 36 10.60 9.29 6.04
CA GLU A 36 11.46 10.47 5.98
C GLU A 36 10.64 11.75 5.84
N ALA A 37 11.19 12.81 6.42
CA ALA A 37 10.71 14.17 6.28
C ALA A 37 11.75 15.05 5.59
N ASP A 38 11.29 16.13 4.97
CA ASP A 38 12.15 17.16 4.39
C ASP A 38 12.84 18.02 5.48
N GLU A 39 13.68 18.96 5.08
CA GLU A 39 14.40 19.88 5.98
C GLU A 39 13.45 20.70 6.87
N GLN A 40 12.22 20.93 6.42
CA GLN A 40 11.20 21.66 7.17
C GLN A 40 10.48 20.75 8.18
N GLY A 41 10.74 19.43 8.13
CA GLY A 41 10.08 18.41 8.92
C GLY A 41 8.68 18.05 8.40
N THR A 42 8.44 18.24 7.10
CA THR A 42 7.21 17.76 6.45
C THR A 42 7.49 16.39 5.84
N PHE A 43 6.69 15.39 6.17
CA PHE A 43 6.84 14.06 5.59
C PHE A 43 6.62 14.05 4.08
N VAL A 44 7.44 13.28 3.38
CA VAL A 44 7.27 13.05 1.95
C VAL A 44 6.24 11.93 1.77
N GLY A 45 4.96 12.29 1.83
CA GLY A 45 3.85 11.33 1.89
C GLY A 45 3.58 10.53 0.61
N SER A 46 4.30 10.83 -0.48
CA SER A 46 4.23 10.07 -1.72
C SER A 46 5.32 8.99 -1.84
N SER A 47 6.35 9.04 -0.99
CA SER A 47 7.53 8.19 -1.09
C SER A 47 8.28 8.14 0.24
N TYR A 48 9.46 7.47 0.25
CA TYR A 48 10.40 7.46 1.38
C TYR A 48 9.88 6.85 2.68
N LEU A 49 8.95 5.90 2.57
CA LEU A 49 8.69 4.94 3.65
C LEU A 49 9.50 3.67 3.36
N TYR A 50 10.46 3.39 4.23
CA TYR A 50 11.30 2.20 4.16
C TYR A 50 10.88 1.23 5.25
N ALA A 51 10.76 -0.05 4.89
CA ALA A 51 10.48 -1.11 5.83
C ALA A 51 10.94 -2.46 5.25
N THR A 52 11.11 -3.47 6.11
CA THR A 52 11.37 -4.84 5.65
C THR A 52 10.16 -5.44 4.94
N ALA A 53 10.36 -6.49 4.14
CA ALA A 53 9.25 -7.21 3.50
C ALA A 53 8.23 -7.73 4.51
N HIS A 54 8.68 -8.19 5.68
CA HIS A 54 7.77 -8.62 6.75
C HIS A 54 6.91 -7.49 7.31
N ASP A 55 7.46 -6.29 7.44
CA ASP A 55 6.67 -5.13 7.91
C ASP A 55 5.67 -4.67 6.84
N TRP A 56 6.06 -4.69 5.57
CA TRP A 56 5.11 -4.46 4.47
C TRP A 56 4.02 -5.53 4.40
N ALA A 57 4.36 -6.80 4.66
CA ALA A 57 3.37 -7.87 4.73
C ALA A 57 2.38 -7.65 5.90
N ARG A 58 2.85 -7.18 7.08
CA ARG A 58 1.95 -6.78 8.18
C ARG A 58 1.00 -5.66 7.78
N PHE A 59 1.51 -4.66 7.06
CA PHE A 59 0.67 -3.57 6.58
C PHE A 59 -0.35 -4.06 5.55
N GLY A 60 0.05 -4.90 4.61
CA GLY A 60 -0.86 -5.55 3.67
C GLY A 60 -1.92 -6.39 4.38
N GLN A 61 -1.52 -7.20 5.36
CA GLN A 61 -2.44 -8.00 6.18
C GLN A 61 -3.43 -7.12 6.98
N PHE A 62 -2.98 -6.00 7.50
CA PHE A 62 -3.82 -5.03 8.17
C PHE A 62 -4.91 -4.45 7.24
N LEU A 63 -4.55 -4.13 5.99
CA LEU A 63 -5.52 -3.70 4.98
C LEU A 63 -6.46 -4.84 4.56
N LEU A 64 -5.93 -6.07 4.38
CA LEU A 64 -6.73 -7.26 4.07
C LEU A 64 -7.80 -7.53 5.14
N GLN A 65 -7.49 -7.25 6.40
CA GLN A 65 -8.41 -7.36 7.54
C GLN A 65 -9.32 -6.14 7.72
N GLY A 66 -9.44 -5.26 6.74
CA GLY A 66 -10.33 -4.09 6.81
C GLY A 66 -9.93 -3.06 7.86
N GLY A 67 -8.64 -2.98 8.21
CA GLY A 67 -8.14 -2.07 9.24
C GLY A 67 -8.28 -2.58 10.68
N VAL A 68 -8.47 -3.87 10.85
CA VAL A 68 -8.42 -4.57 12.15
C VAL A 68 -7.02 -5.14 12.36
N TRP A 69 -6.49 -5.03 13.57
CA TRP A 69 -5.21 -5.62 13.95
C TRP A 69 -5.24 -6.17 15.37
N ASN A 70 -4.85 -7.44 15.54
CA ASN A 70 -4.89 -8.14 16.84
C ASN A 70 -6.25 -7.99 17.55
N GLY A 71 -7.35 -8.06 16.79
CA GLY A 71 -8.71 -7.93 17.30
C GLY A 71 -9.16 -6.49 17.61
N ASN A 72 -8.31 -5.49 17.38
CA ASN A 72 -8.66 -4.08 17.59
C ASN A 72 -8.96 -3.39 16.26
N GLN A 73 -10.06 -2.64 16.21
CA GLN A 73 -10.37 -1.78 15.08
C GLN A 73 -9.49 -0.53 15.12
N VAL A 74 -8.52 -0.44 14.21
CA VAL A 74 -7.57 0.68 14.09
C VAL A 74 -8.06 1.73 13.11
N LEU A 75 -8.56 1.30 11.94
CA LEU A 75 -9.23 2.19 10.98
C LEU A 75 -10.76 2.10 11.16
N PRO A 76 -11.50 3.15 10.84
CA PRO A 76 -12.96 3.09 10.83
C PRO A 76 -13.48 1.90 10.00
N VAL A 77 -14.57 1.27 10.44
CA VAL A 77 -15.23 0.20 9.67
C VAL A 77 -15.59 0.71 8.26
N GLY A 78 -15.26 -0.08 7.23
CA GLY A 78 -15.50 0.28 5.84
C GLY A 78 -14.49 1.29 5.25
N PHE A 79 -13.52 1.76 6.02
CA PHE A 79 -12.55 2.73 5.52
C PHE A 79 -11.66 2.16 4.42
N VAL A 80 -11.23 0.90 4.54
CA VAL A 80 -10.42 0.24 3.48
C VAL A 80 -11.25 0.05 2.21
N ASP A 81 -12.52 -0.29 2.32
CA ASP A 81 -13.42 -0.39 1.15
C ASP A 81 -13.57 0.98 0.47
N TRP A 82 -13.77 2.04 1.26
CA TRP A 82 -13.78 3.41 0.73
C TRP A 82 -12.44 3.78 0.05
N MET A 83 -11.29 3.37 0.59
CA MET A 83 -9.99 3.62 -0.03
C MET A 83 -9.88 2.98 -1.42
N ARG A 84 -10.54 1.85 -1.64
CA ARG A 84 -10.55 1.10 -2.91
C ARG A 84 -11.59 1.61 -3.92
N GLU A 85 -12.57 2.40 -3.50
CA GLU A 85 -13.52 2.99 -4.44
C GLU A 85 -12.78 3.87 -5.47
N PRO A 86 -13.11 3.78 -6.79
CA PRO A 86 -12.44 4.55 -7.82
C PRO A 86 -12.42 6.06 -7.50
N ALA A 87 -11.27 6.68 -7.65
CA ALA A 87 -11.15 8.13 -7.53
C ALA A 87 -11.78 8.82 -8.76
N PRO A 88 -12.54 9.94 -8.61
CA PRO A 88 -13.33 10.53 -9.70
C PRO A 88 -12.58 10.89 -10.97
N ALA A 89 -11.27 11.14 -10.87
CA ALA A 89 -10.42 11.56 -11.99
C ALA A 89 -9.36 10.52 -12.36
N SER A 90 -9.46 9.29 -11.85
CA SER A 90 -8.47 8.24 -12.10
C SER A 90 -9.14 6.94 -12.51
N LYS A 91 -8.49 6.22 -13.43
CA LYS A 91 -8.87 4.85 -13.80
C LYS A 91 -8.12 3.80 -12.99
N VAL A 92 -7.02 4.18 -12.35
CA VAL A 92 -6.07 3.27 -11.71
C VAL A 92 -5.99 3.44 -10.20
N TYR A 93 -6.44 4.59 -9.66
CA TYR A 93 -6.39 4.88 -8.23
C TYR A 93 -7.75 4.82 -7.57
N GLY A 94 -7.79 4.21 -6.38
CA GLY A 94 -8.86 4.40 -5.43
C GLY A 94 -8.75 5.73 -4.66
N LYS A 95 -9.82 6.11 -3.97
CA LYS A 95 -9.91 7.35 -3.18
C LYS A 95 -8.83 7.45 -2.08
N GLY A 96 -8.38 6.32 -1.55
CA GLY A 96 -7.30 6.22 -0.56
C GLY A 96 -5.90 6.08 -1.19
N GLN A 97 -5.75 6.39 -2.48
CA GLN A 97 -4.48 6.31 -3.21
C GLN A 97 -3.90 4.89 -3.34
N LEU A 98 -4.69 3.86 -3.08
CA LEU A 98 -4.36 2.49 -3.45
C LEU A 98 -4.52 2.32 -4.96
N TRP A 99 -3.66 1.53 -5.58
CA TRP A 99 -3.87 1.12 -6.95
C TRP A 99 -4.96 0.05 -7.00
N ILE A 100 -5.97 0.25 -7.85
CA ILE A 100 -7.09 -0.67 -8.07
C ILE A 100 -6.99 -1.40 -9.41
N GLU A 101 -5.96 -1.08 -10.20
CA GLU A 101 -5.53 -1.77 -11.40
C GLU A 101 -4.10 -2.28 -11.20
N ALA A 102 -3.72 -3.30 -11.94
CA ALA A 102 -2.38 -3.86 -11.84
C ALA A 102 -1.30 -2.86 -12.28
N PRO A 103 -0.11 -2.91 -11.67
CA PRO A 103 0.98 -1.99 -12.00
C PRO A 103 1.36 -2.01 -13.48
N GLY A 104 1.60 -0.84 -14.03
CA GLY A 104 1.98 -0.66 -15.43
C GLY A 104 0.83 -0.59 -16.42
N ASP A 105 -0.42 -0.64 -15.97
CA ASP A 105 -1.62 -0.79 -16.80
C ASP A 105 -2.44 0.47 -16.98
N GLU A 106 -1.87 1.65 -16.80
CA GLU A 106 -2.57 2.91 -17.12
C GLU A 106 -3.13 2.93 -18.57
N GLU A 107 -2.45 2.22 -19.48
CA GLU A 107 -2.85 2.11 -20.89
C GLU A 107 -3.62 0.81 -21.19
N THR A 108 -3.59 -0.19 -20.31
CA THR A 108 -4.20 -1.51 -20.53
C THR A 108 -4.98 -1.97 -19.29
N PRO A 109 -6.17 -1.39 -19.03
CA PRO A 109 -7.01 -1.84 -17.92
C PRO A 109 -7.32 -3.34 -18.03
N GLY A 110 -7.24 -4.05 -16.91
CA GLY A 110 -7.54 -5.48 -16.85
C GLY A 110 -6.35 -6.42 -17.07
N ALA A 111 -5.12 -5.93 -17.17
CA ALA A 111 -3.95 -6.82 -17.30
C ALA A 111 -3.72 -7.67 -16.04
N GLY A 112 -4.16 -7.24 -14.86
CA GLY A 112 -4.20 -8.08 -13.66
C GLY A 112 -5.08 -9.33 -13.89
N VAL A 113 -6.29 -9.14 -14.37
CA VAL A 113 -7.20 -10.23 -14.73
C VAL A 113 -6.62 -11.09 -15.85
N ALA A 114 -5.98 -10.48 -16.85
CA ALA A 114 -5.29 -11.21 -17.94
C ALA A 114 -4.10 -12.04 -17.43
N ALA A 115 -3.49 -11.66 -16.29
CA ALA A 115 -2.46 -12.42 -15.59
C ALA A 115 -3.05 -13.46 -14.60
N GLY A 116 -4.36 -13.69 -14.62
CA GLY A 116 -5.03 -14.68 -13.76
C GLY A 116 -5.36 -14.19 -12.34
N LEU A 117 -5.24 -12.88 -12.08
CA LEU A 117 -5.56 -12.33 -10.76
C LEU A 117 -7.05 -12.05 -10.59
N PRO A 118 -7.61 -12.25 -9.39
CA PRO A 118 -8.97 -11.84 -9.08
C PRO A 118 -9.22 -10.34 -9.28
N GLU A 119 -10.43 -9.97 -9.66
CA GLU A 119 -10.84 -8.57 -9.88
C GLU A 119 -10.77 -7.70 -8.63
N ASP A 120 -10.81 -8.30 -7.43
CA ASP A 120 -10.75 -7.61 -6.17
C ASP A 120 -9.33 -7.30 -5.69
N THR A 121 -8.30 -7.67 -6.48
CA THR A 121 -6.90 -7.38 -6.21
C THR A 121 -6.63 -5.88 -6.21
N TYR A 122 -5.92 -5.40 -5.21
CA TYR A 122 -5.45 -4.02 -5.12
C TYR A 122 -4.01 -3.94 -4.61
N TRP A 123 -3.35 -2.78 -4.81
CA TRP A 123 -1.91 -2.71 -4.73
C TRP A 123 -1.40 -1.46 -4.01
N MET A 124 -0.21 -1.59 -3.45
CA MET A 124 0.68 -0.48 -3.13
C MET A 124 1.94 -0.64 -3.99
N GLU A 125 2.28 0.43 -4.71
CA GLU A 125 3.39 0.44 -5.66
C GLU A 125 4.53 1.33 -5.18
N GLY A 126 5.74 0.80 -5.29
CA GLY A 126 6.98 1.51 -5.02
C GLY A 126 7.85 1.63 -6.26
N HIS A 127 8.95 2.36 -6.12
CA HIS A 127 9.91 2.59 -7.19
C HIS A 127 10.50 1.27 -7.72
N ASP A 128 10.70 1.19 -9.04
CA ASP A 128 11.32 0.05 -9.72
C ASP A 128 10.64 -1.31 -9.43
N GLY A 129 9.31 -1.34 -9.38
CA GLY A 129 8.50 -2.56 -9.28
C GLY A 129 8.49 -3.18 -7.88
N GLN A 130 8.79 -2.42 -6.85
CA GLN A 130 8.47 -2.82 -5.49
C GLN A 130 6.95 -2.79 -5.33
N THR A 131 6.39 -3.88 -4.80
CA THR A 131 4.94 -4.05 -4.82
C THR A 131 4.45 -4.76 -3.56
N VAL A 132 3.26 -4.39 -3.11
CA VAL A 132 2.45 -5.17 -2.19
C VAL A 132 1.10 -5.40 -2.84
N ALA A 133 0.81 -6.64 -3.22
CA ALA A 133 -0.50 -7.05 -3.73
C ALA A 133 -1.35 -7.57 -2.58
N ILE A 134 -2.61 -7.16 -2.54
CA ILE A 134 -3.60 -7.65 -1.57
C ILE A 134 -4.77 -8.24 -2.35
N ILE A 135 -5.08 -9.52 -2.11
CA ILE A 135 -6.09 -10.30 -2.82
C ILE A 135 -7.13 -10.80 -1.80
N PRO A 136 -8.22 -10.06 -1.58
CA PRO A 136 -9.20 -10.39 -0.56
C PRO A 136 -9.88 -11.74 -0.77
N SER A 137 -10.27 -12.08 -1.99
CA SER A 137 -10.92 -13.35 -2.32
C SER A 137 -10.05 -14.58 -2.02
N GLU A 138 -8.72 -14.42 -2.08
CA GLU A 138 -7.75 -15.49 -1.78
C GLU A 138 -7.16 -15.40 -0.38
N GLN A 139 -7.53 -14.37 0.40
CA GLN A 139 -6.94 -14.08 1.72
C GLN A 139 -5.41 -14.01 1.65
N LEU A 140 -4.87 -13.43 0.58
CA LEU A 140 -3.46 -13.44 0.25
C LEU A 140 -2.87 -12.04 0.21
N VAL A 141 -1.65 -11.91 0.72
CA VAL A 141 -0.78 -10.73 0.57
C VAL A 141 0.55 -11.17 0.00
N VAL A 142 0.95 -10.57 -1.10
CA VAL A 142 2.25 -10.84 -1.74
C VAL A 142 3.09 -9.56 -1.71
N VAL A 143 4.32 -9.67 -1.22
CA VAL A 143 5.28 -8.56 -1.14
C VAL A 143 6.50 -8.84 -1.99
N ARG A 144 6.86 -7.89 -2.84
CA ARG A 144 8.08 -7.89 -3.63
C ARG A 144 8.87 -6.60 -3.41
N LEU A 145 10.08 -6.71 -2.90
CA LEU A 145 11.00 -5.58 -2.68
C LEU A 145 12.22 -5.61 -3.63
N GLY A 146 12.12 -6.30 -4.76
CA GLY A 146 13.18 -6.32 -5.76
C GLY A 146 13.21 -5.04 -6.58
N LEU A 147 14.40 -4.55 -6.95
CA LEU A 147 14.56 -3.44 -7.88
C LEU A 147 14.61 -3.99 -9.31
N THR A 148 13.59 -3.70 -10.09
CA THR A 148 13.56 -4.00 -11.53
C THR A 148 13.19 -2.72 -12.26
N PRO A 149 14.18 -1.99 -12.83
CA PRO A 149 13.91 -0.77 -13.58
C PRO A 149 12.85 -0.98 -14.66
N ALA A 150 11.98 0.00 -14.87
CA ALA A 150 10.88 -0.08 -15.84
C ALA A 150 11.31 -0.52 -17.25
N LYS A 151 12.53 -0.10 -17.68
CA LYS A 151 13.14 -0.52 -18.96
C LYS A 151 13.35 -2.02 -19.10
N LEU A 152 13.35 -2.79 -18.01
CA LEU A 152 13.47 -4.24 -18.00
C LEU A 152 12.11 -4.94 -18.01
N ASN A 153 11.04 -4.19 -18.33
CA ASN A 153 9.68 -4.72 -18.46
C ASN A 153 9.26 -5.51 -17.21
N GLN A 154 9.29 -4.84 -16.08
CA GLN A 154 8.81 -5.40 -14.80
C GLN A 154 7.34 -5.80 -14.93
N ARG A 155 7.01 -7.00 -14.44
CA ARG A 155 5.66 -7.54 -14.48
C ARG A 155 5.30 -8.14 -13.11
N PRO A 156 5.12 -7.33 -12.09
CA PRO A 156 4.79 -7.81 -10.77
C PRO A 156 3.48 -8.62 -10.75
N GLN A 157 2.50 -8.25 -11.58
CA GLN A 157 1.24 -8.95 -11.73
C GLN A 157 1.42 -10.42 -12.17
N GLU A 158 2.36 -10.72 -13.08
CA GLU A 158 2.63 -12.10 -13.51
C GLU A 158 3.23 -12.94 -12.37
N MET A 159 4.14 -12.34 -11.59
CA MET A 159 4.72 -13.01 -10.42
C MET A 159 3.65 -13.27 -9.35
N VAL A 160 2.79 -12.29 -9.08
CA VAL A 160 1.72 -12.42 -8.09
C VAL A 160 0.71 -13.49 -8.52
N GLY A 161 0.32 -13.49 -9.81
CA GLY A 161 -0.55 -14.53 -10.38
C GLY A 161 0.04 -15.93 -10.24
N ALA A 162 1.34 -16.11 -10.55
CA ALA A 162 2.02 -17.39 -10.37
C ALA A 162 2.08 -17.84 -8.90
N VAL A 163 2.18 -16.91 -7.94
CA VAL A 163 2.10 -17.25 -6.51
C VAL A 163 0.70 -17.70 -6.12
N GLY A 164 -0.36 -17.01 -6.58
CA GLY A 164 -1.75 -17.41 -6.34
C GLY A 164 -2.04 -18.81 -6.90
N GLU A 165 -1.65 -19.07 -8.15
CA GLU A 165 -1.81 -20.38 -8.79
C GLU A 165 -1.07 -21.51 -8.04
N ALA A 166 0.11 -21.22 -7.47
CA ALA A 166 0.86 -22.23 -6.73
C ALA A 166 0.28 -22.55 -5.34
N LEU A 167 -0.61 -21.71 -4.81
CA LEU A 167 -1.26 -21.89 -3.50
C LEU A 167 -2.68 -22.42 -3.59
N SER A 168 -3.29 -22.43 -4.77
CA SER A 168 -4.62 -22.98 -5.06
C SER A 168 -4.54 -24.49 -5.28
#